data_b9e9453ce40aef3c549db8983449371d
#
_entry.id   b9e9453ce40aef3c549db8983449371d
#
_cell.length_a   1.000
_cell.length_b   1.000
_cell.length_c   1.000
_cell.angle_alpha   90.00
_cell.angle_beta   90.00
_cell.angle_gamma   90.00
#
_symmetry.space_group_name_H-M   'P 1'
#
loop_
_entity.id
_entity.type
_entity.pdbx_description
1 polymer ?
#
loop_
_entity_poly.entity_id
_entity_poly.type
_entity_poly.pdbx_seq_one_letter_code
_entity_poly.pdbx_strand_id
1 'polypeptide(L)'
;VKTLCYLSILLVSLTGCQKEYEAPVPHTFANRPGAGQFTPSVRKAIEGVYAVTTGSSQFGEQVAVKWTYVVNGPDTTHYLSVFTGTDVGYFNFEVVKADTMALAGYWRKLVNTETGRARLSIKTTRSGQVRPYRGQLAEGDTLMLDGAFSEKTAEPSQSLRLTYRRPLNTEPFAILAHRSGGRTSDLLPTSENSLDMIKLASRLGATGIEIDVRYTKDGVPILYHDNTLNLRLIRKNGLKGPIEDYTYQQLTTLVRLINGEQIPTLEDALETVISNTNLTFVWLDTKYIGPMDKVQVLQQKFRQRAAQLGRKLQIVIGLPTQDAVDSYKALADKSNTPILCELDTAITRSLSAKIWAPRWTLGPQTNEVQAMKAEGRTVFVWTLDEPKFIDEFINQGQFNGILSNYSPTVAYYHYTKQL
;
A
#
# COMPACT_ATOMS: atom_id res chain seq x y z
N VAL A 1 72.53 -24.63 -11.38
CA VAL A 1 71.26 -24.94 -10.69
C VAL A 1 70.37 -23.73 -10.82
N LYS A 2 69.39 -23.77 -11.72
CA LYS A 2 68.39 -22.69 -11.95
C LYS A 2 67.16 -23.03 -11.14
N THR A 3 66.89 -22.24 -10.12
CA THR A 3 65.64 -22.33 -9.33
C THR A 3 64.57 -21.52 -10.04
N LEU A 4 63.58 -22.18 -10.56
CA LEU A 4 62.39 -21.57 -11.18
C LEU A 4 61.41 -21.27 -10.05
N CYS A 5 61.19 -19.96 -9.71
CA CYS A 5 60.12 -19.53 -8.84
C CYS A 5 58.83 -19.49 -9.62
N TYR A 6 57.88 -20.40 -9.33
CA TYR A 6 56.48 -20.29 -9.79
C TYR A 6 55.75 -19.29 -8.92
N LEU A 7 55.46 -18.14 -9.51
CA LEU A 7 54.58 -17.14 -8.92
C LEU A 7 53.14 -17.57 -9.24
N SER A 8 52.48 -18.25 -8.32
CA SER A 8 51.08 -18.57 -8.43
C SER A 8 50.28 -17.29 -8.17
N ILE A 9 49.82 -16.64 -9.23
CA ILE A 9 48.85 -15.55 -9.16
C ILE A 9 47.53 -16.15 -8.79
N LEU A 10 47.16 -16.07 -7.51
CA LEU A 10 45.83 -16.38 -7.01
C LEU A 10 44.91 -15.25 -7.48
N LEU A 11 44.25 -15.44 -8.61
CA LEU A 11 43.12 -14.58 -9.07
C LEU A 11 41.99 -14.82 -8.10
N VAL A 12 41.95 -14.09 -6.98
CA VAL A 12 40.74 -13.98 -6.17
C VAL A 12 39.76 -13.16 -6.99
N SER A 13 38.89 -13.86 -7.68
CA SER A 13 37.68 -13.24 -8.26
C SER A 13 36.85 -12.73 -7.09
N LEU A 14 37.03 -11.46 -6.75
CA LEU A 14 36.08 -10.69 -5.96
C LEU A 14 34.81 -10.56 -6.78
N THR A 15 34.07 -11.64 -6.96
CA THR A 15 32.65 -11.58 -7.18
C THR A 15 32.06 -11.06 -5.86
N GLY A 16 32.12 -9.74 -5.70
CA GLY A 16 31.27 -9.08 -4.73
C GLY A 16 29.87 -9.57 -5.04
N CYS A 17 29.33 -10.42 -4.17
CA CYS A 17 27.90 -10.70 -4.14
C CYS A 17 27.18 -9.38 -3.90
N GLN A 18 26.99 -8.57 -4.95
CA GLN A 18 25.82 -7.73 -4.98
C GLN A 18 24.66 -8.74 -4.96
N LYS A 19 24.01 -8.89 -3.82
CA LYS A 19 22.66 -9.45 -3.81
C LYS A 19 21.89 -8.64 -4.82
N GLU A 20 21.71 -9.18 -6.04
CA GLU A 20 20.71 -8.66 -6.93
C GLU A 20 19.43 -8.65 -6.11
N TYR A 21 18.74 -7.53 -6.11
CA TYR A 21 17.44 -7.41 -5.49
C TYR A 21 16.52 -8.41 -6.22
N GLU A 22 16.35 -9.58 -5.65
CA GLU A 22 15.35 -10.53 -6.09
C GLU A 22 14.00 -9.96 -5.67
N ALA A 23 13.35 -9.25 -6.59
CA ALA A 23 11.95 -8.94 -6.40
C ALA A 23 11.22 -10.26 -6.11
N PRO A 24 10.41 -10.34 -5.04
CA PRO A 24 9.60 -11.53 -4.80
C PRO A 24 8.81 -11.77 -6.08
N VAL A 25 8.90 -12.96 -6.62
CA VAL A 25 8.23 -13.34 -7.86
C VAL A 25 6.74 -13.06 -7.67
N PRO A 26 6.18 -12.02 -8.28
CA PRO A 26 4.74 -11.87 -8.28
C PRO A 26 4.23 -13.11 -9.00
N HIS A 27 3.40 -13.89 -8.35
CA HIS A 27 2.66 -14.91 -9.08
C HIS A 27 1.78 -14.13 -10.06
N THR A 28 2.21 -14.06 -11.30
CA THR A 28 1.38 -13.61 -12.40
C THR A 28 0.22 -14.61 -12.45
N PHE A 29 -0.90 -14.17 -11.94
CA PHE A 29 -2.14 -14.86 -12.21
C PHE A 29 -2.33 -14.71 -13.72
N ALA A 30 -2.15 -15.78 -14.47
CA ALA A 30 -2.53 -15.77 -15.87
C ALA A 30 -4.02 -15.43 -15.90
N ASN A 31 -4.38 -14.29 -16.48
CA ASN A 31 -5.77 -14.02 -16.85
C ASN A 31 -6.23 -15.20 -17.68
N ARG A 32 -7.01 -16.10 -17.07
CA ARG A 32 -7.51 -17.27 -17.76
C ARG A 32 -8.81 -16.86 -18.45
N PRO A 33 -8.86 -16.86 -19.78
CA PRO A 33 -10.09 -16.62 -20.50
C PRO A 33 -11.19 -17.56 -19.93
N GLY A 34 -12.34 -17.01 -19.52
CA GLY A 34 -13.45 -17.79 -18.96
C GLY A 34 -13.43 -18.03 -17.45
N ALA A 35 -12.50 -17.44 -16.69
CA ALA A 35 -12.50 -17.55 -15.22
C ALA A 35 -13.82 -17.05 -14.59
N GLY A 36 -14.45 -16.05 -15.20
CA GLY A 36 -15.63 -15.38 -14.65
C GLY A 36 -15.28 -14.51 -13.45
N GLN A 37 -16.27 -13.81 -12.92
CA GLN A 37 -16.12 -13.00 -11.70
C GLN A 37 -17.30 -13.29 -10.76
N PHE A 38 -17.05 -13.17 -9.46
CA PHE A 38 -18.14 -13.23 -8.49
C PHE A 38 -19.01 -11.98 -8.59
N THR A 39 -20.32 -12.17 -8.42
CA THR A 39 -21.26 -11.05 -8.35
C THR A 39 -20.95 -10.16 -7.12
N PRO A 40 -21.36 -8.89 -7.13
CA PRO A 40 -21.17 -8.01 -5.98
C PRO A 40 -21.74 -8.57 -4.67
N SER A 41 -22.89 -9.24 -4.73
CA SER A 41 -23.53 -9.87 -3.57
C SER A 41 -22.69 -11.04 -3.01
N VAL A 42 -22.13 -11.88 -3.87
CA VAL A 42 -21.24 -12.97 -3.48
C VAL A 42 -19.96 -12.41 -2.87
N ARG A 43 -19.34 -11.41 -3.49
CA ARG A 43 -18.15 -10.75 -2.91
C ARG A 43 -18.44 -10.19 -1.51
N LYS A 44 -19.56 -9.48 -1.36
CA LYS A 44 -19.95 -8.90 -0.06
C LYS A 44 -20.17 -9.96 1.01
N ALA A 45 -20.77 -11.09 0.67
CA ALA A 45 -21.02 -12.19 1.60
C ALA A 45 -19.72 -12.85 2.11
N ILE A 46 -18.63 -12.79 1.31
CA ILE A 46 -17.33 -13.39 1.66
C ILE A 46 -16.52 -12.47 2.57
N GLU A 47 -16.74 -11.15 2.55
CA GLU A 47 -16.00 -10.24 3.44
C GLU A 47 -16.32 -10.52 4.90
N GLY A 48 -15.27 -10.55 5.75
CA GLY A 48 -15.47 -10.79 7.17
C GLY A 48 -14.17 -11.08 7.93
N VAL A 49 -14.33 -11.27 9.23
CA VAL A 49 -13.31 -11.81 10.12
C VAL A 49 -13.46 -13.31 10.17
N TYR A 50 -12.37 -14.03 9.96
CA TYR A 50 -12.31 -15.48 9.93
C TYR A 50 -11.35 -16.01 10.98
N ALA A 51 -11.71 -17.09 11.67
CA ALA A 51 -10.76 -17.88 12.45
C ALA A 51 -9.93 -18.76 11.52
N VAL A 52 -8.64 -18.83 11.76
CA VAL A 52 -7.72 -19.76 11.09
C VAL A 52 -7.79 -21.10 11.84
N THR A 53 -8.63 -21.99 11.36
CA THR A 53 -8.84 -23.30 12.01
C THR A 53 -7.83 -24.37 11.58
N THR A 54 -7.06 -24.11 10.52
CA THR A 54 -5.89 -24.87 10.10
C THR A 54 -4.90 -23.94 9.45
N GLY A 55 -3.62 -23.98 9.83
CA GLY A 55 -2.56 -23.06 9.40
C GLY A 55 -2.30 -21.90 10.37
N SER A 56 -2.89 -21.93 11.57
CA SER A 56 -2.77 -20.85 12.57
C SER A 56 -1.34 -20.61 13.07
N SER A 57 -0.49 -21.64 13.08
CA SER A 57 0.92 -21.48 13.46
C SER A 57 1.69 -20.48 12.58
N GLN A 58 1.28 -20.31 11.33
CA GLN A 58 1.92 -19.37 10.40
C GLN A 58 1.13 -18.08 10.21
N PHE A 59 -0.20 -18.14 10.20
CA PHE A 59 -1.06 -17.02 9.82
C PHE A 59 -1.82 -16.40 11.00
N GLY A 60 -1.57 -16.86 12.22
CA GLY A 60 -2.26 -16.40 13.42
C GLY A 60 -3.64 -17.04 13.59
N GLU A 61 -4.36 -16.67 14.66
CA GLU A 61 -5.65 -17.28 15.00
C GLU A 61 -6.83 -16.73 14.21
N GLN A 62 -6.70 -15.49 13.73
CA GLN A 62 -7.74 -14.83 12.93
C GLN A 62 -7.15 -13.97 11.81
N VAL A 63 -7.97 -13.73 10.80
CA VAL A 63 -7.63 -12.90 9.65
C VAL A 63 -8.83 -12.03 9.24
N ALA A 64 -8.53 -10.90 8.58
CA ALA A 64 -9.54 -10.08 7.94
C ALA A 64 -9.55 -10.36 6.43
N VAL A 65 -10.72 -10.61 5.86
CA VAL A 65 -10.92 -10.95 4.45
C VAL A 65 -11.71 -9.85 3.77
N LYS A 66 -11.14 -9.22 2.73
CA LYS A 66 -11.73 -8.06 2.06
C LYS A 66 -11.47 -8.07 0.56
N TRP A 67 -12.47 -7.63 -0.22
CA TRP A 67 -12.31 -7.43 -1.67
C TRP A 67 -11.80 -6.02 -1.99
N THR A 68 -10.98 -5.96 -3.01
CA THR A 68 -10.54 -4.75 -3.68
C THR A 68 -10.54 -4.96 -5.19
N TYR A 69 -10.25 -3.91 -5.96
CA TYR A 69 -10.15 -4.02 -7.41
C TYR A 69 -9.09 -3.08 -8.00
N VAL A 70 -8.64 -3.44 -9.20
CA VAL A 70 -7.80 -2.60 -10.05
C VAL A 70 -8.45 -2.54 -11.43
N VAL A 71 -8.47 -1.36 -12.03
CA VAL A 71 -8.96 -1.13 -13.38
C VAL A 71 -7.79 -1.05 -14.35
N ASN A 72 -7.81 -1.86 -15.41
CA ASN A 72 -6.81 -1.85 -16.46
C ASN A 72 -7.51 -1.66 -17.81
N GLY A 73 -7.57 -0.40 -18.28
CA GLY A 73 -8.36 -0.05 -19.45
C GLY A 73 -9.84 -0.43 -19.29
N PRO A 74 -10.42 -1.27 -20.15
CA PRO A 74 -11.82 -1.70 -20.05
C PRO A 74 -12.05 -2.76 -18.96
N ASP A 75 -11.00 -3.40 -18.45
CA ASP A 75 -11.11 -4.54 -17.57
C ASP A 75 -10.98 -4.14 -16.09
N THR A 76 -11.84 -4.70 -15.25
CA THR A 76 -11.74 -4.58 -13.80
C THR A 76 -11.43 -5.94 -13.20
N THR A 77 -10.27 -6.05 -12.57
CA THR A 77 -9.87 -7.26 -11.84
C THR A 77 -10.15 -7.09 -10.35
N HIS A 78 -10.90 -8.03 -9.77
CA HIS A 78 -11.18 -8.06 -8.35
C HIS A 78 -10.22 -9.03 -7.65
N TYR A 79 -9.68 -8.57 -6.52
CA TYR A 79 -8.75 -9.32 -5.67
C TYR A 79 -9.37 -9.56 -4.30
N LEU A 80 -9.22 -10.76 -3.77
CA LEU A 80 -9.49 -11.04 -2.37
C LEU A 80 -8.20 -10.91 -1.58
N SER A 81 -8.13 -9.90 -0.73
CA SER A 81 -7.03 -9.70 0.21
C SER A 81 -7.37 -10.33 1.55
N VAL A 82 -6.39 -11.00 2.15
CA VAL A 82 -6.50 -11.55 3.51
C VAL A 82 -5.37 -10.95 4.33
N PHE A 83 -5.71 -10.24 5.39
CA PHE A 83 -4.75 -9.56 6.27
C PHE A 83 -4.59 -10.36 7.56
N THR A 84 -3.34 -10.55 7.99
CA THR A 84 -3.01 -11.32 9.19
C THR A 84 -2.38 -10.41 10.25
N GLY A 85 -2.43 -10.84 11.52
CA GLY A 85 -1.74 -10.17 12.63
C GLY A 85 -0.31 -10.67 12.85
N THR A 86 0.24 -11.47 11.94
CA THR A 86 1.60 -12.02 12.01
C THR A 86 2.56 -11.28 11.07
N ASP A 87 3.82 -11.68 11.01
CA ASP A 87 4.81 -11.18 10.07
C ASP A 87 4.48 -11.54 8.59
N VAL A 88 3.63 -12.55 8.37
CA VAL A 88 2.96 -12.74 7.09
C VAL A 88 1.89 -11.66 6.98
N GLY A 89 2.18 -10.56 6.31
CA GLY A 89 1.27 -9.43 6.29
C GLY A 89 -0.04 -9.69 5.55
N TYR A 90 0.02 -10.43 4.45
CA TYR A 90 -1.16 -10.56 3.59
C TYR A 90 -1.11 -11.74 2.63
N PHE A 91 -2.31 -12.11 2.17
CA PHE A 91 -2.53 -12.86 0.94
C PHE A 91 -3.24 -12.00 -0.10
N ASN A 92 -3.00 -12.30 -1.36
CA ASN A 92 -3.78 -11.78 -2.48
C ASN A 92 -4.23 -12.94 -3.35
N PHE A 93 -5.54 -13.01 -3.60
CA PHE A 93 -6.16 -14.04 -4.43
C PHE A 93 -6.92 -13.44 -5.60
N GLU A 94 -6.94 -14.16 -6.71
CA GLU A 94 -7.84 -13.95 -7.86
C GLU A 94 -8.80 -15.11 -8.01
N VAL A 95 -9.92 -14.85 -8.66
CA VAL A 95 -10.88 -15.90 -9.04
C VAL A 95 -10.29 -16.70 -10.20
N VAL A 96 -10.08 -17.99 -9.97
CA VAL A 96 -9.60 -18.91 -11.02
C VAL A 96 -10.76 -19.50 -11.79
N LYS A 97 -11.87 -19.80 -11.09
CA LYS A 97 -13.07 -20.38 -11.67
C LYS A 97 -14.29 -20.02 -10.81
N ALA A 98 -15.16 -19.18 -11.35
CA ALA A 98 -16.26 -18.62 -10.58
C ALA A 98 -17.35 -19.66 -10.26
N ASP A 99 -17.64 -20.60 -11.17
CA ASP A 99 -18.65 -21.64 -10.98
C ASP A 99 -18.30 -22.64 -9.87
N THR A 100 -17.01 -22.88 -9.63
CA THR A 100 -16.51 -23.74 -8.56
C THR A 100 -16.01 -22.97 -7.34
N MET A 101 -16.21 -21.64 -7.32
CA MET A 101 -15.77 -20.77 -6.23
C MET A 101 -14.28 -20.92 -5.90
N ALA A 102 -13.44 -21.13 -6.93
CA ALA A 102 -12.02 -21.39 -6.77
C ALA A 102 -11.20 -20.10 -6.86
N LEU A 103 -10.27 -19.98 -5.93
CA LEU A 103 -9.33 -18.86 -5.78
C LEU A 103 -7.90 -19.40 -5.87
N ALA A 104 -7.00 -18.64 -6.51
CA ALA A 104 -5.57 -18.88 -6.44
C ALA A 104 -4.84 -17.58 -6.11
N GLY A 105 -3.80 -17.69 -5.32
CA GLY A 105 -3.10 -16.53 -4.81
C GLY A 105 -1.72 -16.85 -4.26
N TYR A 106 -1.21 -15.86 -3.59
CA TYR A 106 0.06 -15.94 -2.88
C TYR A 106 -0.07 -15.23 -1.52
N TRP A 107 0.78 -15.62 -0.60
CA TRP A 107 1.02 -14.90 0.65
C TRP A 107 2.43 -14.33 0.65
N ARG A 108 2.65 -13.30 1.47
CA ARG A 108 3.94 -12.64 1.57
C ARG A 108 4.18 -12.06 2.96
N LYS A 109 5.43 -12.18 3.45
CA LYS A 109 5.88 -11.42 4.62
C LYS A 109 6.07 -9.93 4.29
N LEU A 110 5.95 -9.09 5.33
CA LEU A 110 6.03 -7.63 5.17
C LEU A 110 7.45 -7.14 4.90
N VAL A 111 8.44 -7.72 5.56
CA VAL A 111 9.79 -7.16 5.71
C VAL A 111 10.87 -7.95 4.95
N ASN A 112 10.50 -8.99 4.23
CA ASN A 112 11.45 -9.81 3.49
C ASN A 112 10.80 -10.42 2.24
N THR A 113 11.58 -11.21 1.50
CA THR A 113 11.13 -11.85 0.26
C THR A 113 10.39 -13.17 0.47
N GLU A 114 10.14 -13.59 1.72
CA GLU A 114 9.44 -14.83 1.95
C GLU A 114 7.99 -14.75 1.46
N THR A 115 7.66 -15.70 0.64
CA THR A 115 6.38 -15.80 -0.05
C THR A 115 6.03 -17.26 -0.31
N GLY A 116 4.78 -17.51 -0.65
CA GLY A 116 4.34 -18.82 -1.08
C GLY A 116 3.01 -18.74 -1.81
N ARG A 117 2.62 -19.86 -2.40
CA ARG A 117 1.37 -19.99 -3.13
C ARG A 117 0.25 -20.40 -2.21
N ALA A 118 -0.99 -20.06 -2.58
CA ALA A 118 -2.18 -20.58 -1.92
C ALA A 118 -3.30 -20.83 -2.94
N ARG A 119 -4.10 -21.86 -2.69
CA ARG A 119 -5.33 -22.16 -3.44
C ARG A 119 -6.44 -22.40 -2.44
N LEU A 120 -7.57 -21.73 -2.62
CA LEU A 120 -8.73 -21.84 -1.76
C LEU A 120 -9.99 -22.09 -2.59
N SER A 121 -10.94 -22.77 -1.99
CA SER A 121 -12.31 -22.87 -2.49
C SER A 121 -13.27 -22.35 -1.42
N ILE A 122 -14.29 -21.63 -1.86
CA ILE A 122 -15.31 -21.13 -0.95
C ILE A 122 -16.35 -22.22 -0.74
N LYS A 123 -16.55 -22.57 0.50
CA LYS A 123 -17.45 -23.63 0.95
C LYS A 123 -18.37 -23.13 2.05
N THR A 124 -19.37 -23.93 2.41
CA THR A 124 -20.17 -23.76 3.61
C THR A 124 -20.05 -24.98 4.50
N THR A 125 -20.22 -24.80 5.80
CA THR A 125 -20.33 -25.90 6.77
C THR A 125 -21.57 -25.71 7.62
N ARG A 126 -22.27 -26.81 7.87
CA ARG A 126 -23.42 -26.88 8.77
C ARG A 126 -23.37 -28.20 9.53
N SER A 127 -23.40 -28.15 10.87
CA SER A 127 -23.32 -29.35 11.71
C SER A 127 -22.18 -30.31 11.34
N GLY A 128 -21.00 -29.73 10.96
CA GLY A 128 -19.82 -30.51 10.55
C GLY A 128 -19.81 -31.01 9.10
N GLN A 129 -20.91 -30.88 8.37
CA GLN A 129 -20.96 -31.24 6.96
C GLN A 129 -20.48 -30.09 6.08
N VAL A 130 -19.45 -30.31 5.26
CA VAL A 130 -18.87 -29.34 4.33
C VAL A 130 -19.49 -29.51 2.94
N ARG A 131 -19.91 -28.38 2.34
CA ARG A 131 -20.53 -28.32 1.01
C ARG A 131 -19.95 -27.19 0.18
N PRO A 132 -19.96 -27.30 -1.16
CA PRO A 132 -19.62 -26.14 -2.01
C PRO A 132 -20.58 -24.97 -1.76
N TYR A 133 -20.04 -23.77 -1.64
CA TYR A 133 -20.84 -22.55 -1.62
C TYR A 133 -21.42 -22.29 -3.01
N ARG A 134 -22.69 -21.95 -3.10
CA ARG A 134 -23.40 -21.73 -4.37
C ARG A 134 -23.97 -20.30 -4.51
N GLY A 135 -23.32 -19.33 -3.82
CA GLY A 135 -23.73 -17.93 -3.88
C GLY A 135 -24.81 -17.51 -2.89
N GLN A 136 -25.39 -18.44 -2.15
CA GLN A 136 -26.40 -18.18 -1.10
C GLN A 136 -26.08 -19.01 0.13
N LEU A 137 -26.36 -18.44 1.31
CA LEU A 137 -26.26 -19.14 2.60
C LEU A 137 -27.66 -19.57 3.03
N ALA A 138 -27.83 -20.84 3.39
CA ALA A 138 -28.99 -21.29 4.09
C ALA A 138 -28.86 -20.98 5.59
N GLU A 139 -29.99 -21.00 6.29
CA GLU A 139 -30.00 -20.78 7.75
C GLU A 139 -29.10 -21.82 8.45
N GLY A 140 -28.23 -21.36 9.33
CA GLY A 140 -27.27 -22.17 10.06
C GLY A 140 -26.01 -22.56 9.24
N ASP A 141 -25.87 -22.11 8.00
CA ASP A 141 -24.63 -22.28 7.23
C ASP A 141 -23.57 -21.26 7.69
N THR A 142 -22.33 -21.70 7.78
CA THR A 142 -21.15 -20.87 8.02
C THR A 142 -20.22 -20.92 6.82
N LEU A 143 -19.78 -19.78 6.33
CA LEU A 143 -18.78 -19.68 5.26
C LEU A 143 -17.42 -20.18 5.71
N MET A 144 -16.73 -20.81 4.77
CA MET A 144 -15.39 -21.35 4.95
C MET A 144 -14.57 -21.18 3.67
N LEU A 145 -13.35 -20.70 3.81
CA LEU A 145 -12.34 -20.72 2.76
C LEU A 145 -11.41 -21.90 3.07
N ASP A 146 -11.41 -22.92 2.22
CA ASP A 146 -10.75 -24.19 2.47
C ASP A 146 -9.85 -24.58 1.31
N GLY A 147 -8.61 -24.97 1.61
CA GLY A 147 -7.64 -25.35 0.61
C GLY A 147 -6.25 -25.59 1.17
N ALA A 148 -5.24 -25.09 0.46
CA ALA A 148 -3.86 -25.34 0.81
C ALA A 148 -2.95 -24.15 0.47
N PHE A 149 -1.81 -24.08 1.14
CA PHE A 149 -0.70 -23.16 0.87
C PHE A 149 0.61 -23.92 0.73
N SER A 150 1.63 -23.24 0.27
CA SER A 150 3.02 -23.72 0.18
C SER A 150 3.97 -22.59 0.42
N GLU A 151 5.25 -22.91 0.60
CA GLU A 151 6.34 -21.95 0.61
C GLU A 151 6.94 -21.79 -0.79
N LYS A 152 7.43 -20.59 -1.08
CA LYS A 152 8.10 -20.24 -2.35
C LYS A 152 7.23 -20.59 -3.56
N THR A 153 7.81 -21.29 -4.51
CA THR A 153 7.16 -21.67 -5.77
C THR A 153 6.57 -23.09 -5.77
N ALA A 154 6.65 -23.81 -4.65
CA ALA A 154 6.09 -25.15 -4.54
C ALA A 154 4.58 -25.18 -4.76
N GLU A 155 4.03 -26.32 -5.16
CA GLU A 155 2.58 -26.49 -5.25
C GLU A 155 1.96 -26.53 -3.85
N PRO A 156 0.82 -25.84 -3.64
CA PRO A 156 0.13 -25.82 -2.35
C PRO A 156 -0.25 -27.21 -1.85
N SER A 157 0.30 -27.60 -0.69
CA SER A 157 0.10 -28.93 -0.10
C SER A 157 -0.20 -28.91 1.41
N GLN A 158 0.14 -27.81 2.10
CA GLN A 158 -0.15 -27.64 3.52
C GLN A 158 -1.58 -27.12 3.68
N SER A 159 -2.40 -27.76 4.52
CA SER A 159 -3.79 -27.38 4.68
C SER A 159 -3.96 -25.96 5.25
N LEU A 160 -4.89 -25.21 4.67
CA LEU A 160 -5.30 -23.88 5.13
C LEU A 160 -6.83 -23.83 5.19
N ARG A 161 -7.36 -23.48 6.36
CA ARG A 161 -8.80 -23.33 6.55
C ARG A 161 -9.13 -22.10 7.36
N LEU A 162 -9.97 -21.25 6.77
CA LEU A 162 -10.48 -20.03 7.37
C LEU A 162 -12.01 -20.18 7.54
N THR A 163 -12.51 -20.05 8.76
CA THR A 163 -13.93 -20.18 9.08
C THR A 163 -14.50 -18.83 9.51
N TYR A 164 -15.55 -18.37 8.84
CA TYR A 164 -16.20 -17.09 9.10
C TYR A 164 -16.64 -16.96 10.57
N ARG A 165 -16.43 -15.79 11.15
CA ARG A 165 -16.82 -15.48 12.52
C ARG A 165 -17.81 -14.33 12.60
N ARG A 166 -17.51 -13.21 11.95
CA ARG A 166 -18.31 -11.98 12.02
C ARG A 166 -18.00 -11.02 10.88
N PRO A 167 -18.83 -9.99 10.65
CA PRO A 167 -18.51 -8.92 9.73
C PRO A 167 -17.21 -8.18 10.10
N LEU A 168 -16.61 -7.53 9.12
CA LEU A 168 -15.52 -6.56 9.34
C LEU A 168 -16.03 -5.35 10.13
N ASN A 169 -15.16 -4.72 10.90
CA ASN A 169 -15.41 -3.36 11.36
C ASN A 169 -15.52 -2.42 10.13
N THR A 170 -16.55 -1.59 10.13
CA THR A 170 -16.87 -0.65 9.04
C THR A 170 -16.85 0.82 9.49
N GLU A 171 -16.38 1.10 10.70
CA GLU A 171 -16.18 2.48 11.15
C GLU A 171 -15.27 3.23 10.18
N PRO A 172 -15.58 4.51 9.88
CA PRO A 172 -14.73 5.30 9.01
C PRO A 172 -13.30 5.44 9.57
N PHE A 173 -12.32 4.94 8.84
CA PHE A 173 -10.92 5.02 9.21
C PHE A 173 -10.05 5.01 7.95
N ALA A 174 -9.06 5.92 7.88
CA ALA A 174 -8.13 5.98 6.76
C ALA A 174 -6.92 5.07 7.02
N ILE A 175 -6.76 4.06 6.17
CA ILE A 175 -5.56 3.23 6.12
C ILE A 175 -4.69 3.81 5.02
N LEU A 176 -3.65 4.56 5.39
CA LEU A 176 -2.81 5.28 4.46
C LEU A 176 -1.49 4.54 4.25
N ALA A 177 -1.18 4.21 3.00
CA ALA A 177 0.07 3.55 2.66
C ALA A 177 1.16 4.58 2.36
N HIS A 178 2.24 4.58 3.16
CA HIS A 178 3.40 5.44 3.00
C HIS A 178 4.12 5.10 1.68
N ARG A 179 4.54 6.09 0.92
CA ARG A 179 5.21 5.94 -0.40
C ARG A 179 4.45 5.05 -1.38
N SER A 180 3.15 5.19 -1.42
CA SER A 180 2.19 4.38 -2.19
C SER A 180 1.97 2.94 -1.72
N GLY A 181 2.78 2.37 -0.83
CA GLY A 181 2.63 0.96 -0.41
C GLY A 181 3.68 0.45 0.56
N GLY A 182 4.67 1.27 0.92
CA GLY A 182 5.76 0.91 1.82
C GLY A 182 7.14 1.22 1.25
N ARG A 183 8.18 0.86 1.98
CA ARG A 183 9.57 1.19 1.64
C ARG A 183 10.19 0.13 0.73
N THR A 184 10.97 0.56 -0.25
CA THR A 184 11.81 -0.33 -1.08
C THR A 184 12.75 -1.21 -0.25
N SER A 185 13.25 -0.69 0.89
CA SER A 185 14.11 -1.46 1.82
C SER A 185 13.44 -2.72 2.39
N ASP A 186 12.12 -2.79 2.39
CA ASP A 186 11.36 -3.96 2.82
C ASP A 186 11.19 -5.00 1.71
N LEU A 187 11.91 -4.84 0.61
CA LEU A 187 11.95 -5.77 -0.52
C LEU A 187 10.57 -6.01 -1.16
N LEU A 188 9.79 -4.97 -1.32
CA LEU A 188 8.46 -5.04 -1.90
C LEU A 188 8.47 -5.50 -3.37
N PRO A 189 7.36 -6.02 -3.89
CA PRO A 189 7.28 -6.54 -5.26
C PRO A 189 7.40 -5.46 -6.33
N THR A 190 7.16 -4.20 -5.97
CA THR A 190 7.32 -3.01 -6.82
C THR A 190 8.04 -1.91 -6.04
N SER A 191 8.66 -0.98 -6.73
CA SER A 191 9.39 0.13 -6.09
C SER A 191 8.45 1.11 -5.41
N GLU A 192 8.88 1.68 -4.26
CA GLU A 192 8.16 2.78 -3.62
C GLU A 192 7.95 3.94 -4.60
N ASN A 193 6.84 4.68 -4.47
CA ASN A 193 6.52 5.82 -5.34
C ASN A 193 6.41 5.47 -6.85
N SER A 194 6.16 4.22 -7.21
CA SER A 194 5.93 3.80 -8.60
C SER A 194 4.43 3.72 -8.93
N LEU A 195 4.07 3.78 -10.22
CA LEU A 195 2.68 3.59 -10.65
C LEU A 195 2.17 2.18 -10.33
N ASP A 196 3.05 1.19 -10.40
CA ASP A 196 2.69 -0.20 -10.08
C ASP A 196 2.43 -0.37 -8.58
N MET A 197 3.16 0.34 -7.70
CA MET A 197 2.88 0.37 -6.27
C MET A 197 1.53 1.04 -5.99
N ILE A 198 1.19 2.14 -6.66
CA ILE A 198 -0.13 2.79 -6.54
C ILE A 198 -1.26 1.81 -6.85
N LYS A 199 -1.13 1.01 -7.93
CA LYS A 199 -2.11 -0.02 -8.28
C LYS A 199 -2.17 -1.16 -7.26
N LEU A 200 -1.06 -1.45 -6.59
CA LEU A 200 -0.97 -2.49 -5.57
C LEU A 200 -1.57 -2.03 -4.22
N ALA A 201 -1.55 -0.73 -3.91
CA ALA A 201 -1.88 -0.18 -2.60
C ALA A 201 -3.18 -0.72 -1.98
N SER A 202 -4.28 -0.74 -2.75
CA SER A 202 -5.57 -1.25 -2.24
C SER A 202 -5.51 -2.75 -1.91
N ARG A 203 -4.70 -3.52 -2.62
CA ARG A 203 -4.50 -4.96 -2.36
C ARG A 203 -3.71 -5.18 -1.07
N LEU A 204 -2.95 -4.17 -0.64
CA LEU A 204 -2.27 -4.10 0.66
C LEU A 204 -3.16 -3.52 1.77
N GLY A 205 -4.46 -3.33 1.52
CA GLY A 205 -5.42 -2.85 2.50
C GLY A 205 -5.57 -1.34 2.59
N ALA A 206 -4.80 -0.58 1.82
CA ALA A 206 -4.86 0.88 1.84
C ALA A 206 -6.18 1.41 1.29
N THR A 207 -6.72 2.42 1.95
CA THR A 207 -7.84 3.26 1.47
C THR A 207 -7.35 4.57 0.84
N GLY A 208 -6.11 4.94 1.13
CA GLY A 208 -5.41 6.10 0.58
C GLY A 208 -3.91 5.88 0.59
N ILE A 209 -3.19 6.78 -0.06
CA ILE A 209 -1.72 6.75 -0.16
C ILE A 209 -1.12 8.10 0.21
N GLU A 210 0.12 8.06 0.66
CA GLU A 210 1.04 9.18 0.66
C GLU A 210 2.07 8.97 -0.46
N ILE A 211 2.51 10.05 -1.11
CA ILE A 211 3.50 10.05 -2.19
C ILE A 211 4.43 11.25 -2.06
N ASP A 212 5.73 11.01 -2.25
CA ASP A 212 6.78 12.02 -2.13
C ASP A 212 6.93 12.82 -3.43
N VAL A 213 6.75 14.13 -3.37
CA VAL A 213 6.84 15.01 -4.53
C VAL A 213 8.16 15.75 -4.53
N ARG A 214 8.90 15.66 -5.64
CA ARG A 214 10.10 16.42 -5.96
C ARG A 214 10.03 17.03 -7.35
N TYR A 215 11.02 17.80 -7.72
CA TYR A 215 11.09 18.43 -9.02
C TYR A 215 12.36 18.01 -9.76
N THR A 216 12.26 17.92 -11.07
CA THR A 216 13.41 17.80 -11.95
C THR A 216 14.04 19.18 -12.22
N LYS A 217 15.23 19.21 -12.81
CA LYS A 217 15.91 20.45 -13.24
C LYS A 217 15.05 21.35 -14.12
N ASP A 218 14.25 20.75 -14.99
CA ASP A 218 13.30 21.46 -15.88
C ASP A 218 11.94 21.71 -15.22
N GLY A 219 11.85 21.45 -13.91
CA GLY A 219 10.71 21.80 -13.07
C GLY A 219 9.48 20.92 -13.28
N VAL A 220 9.65 19.66 -13.69
CA VAL A 220 8.57 18.67 -13.75
C VAL A 220 8.38 18.06 -12.36
N PRO A 221 7.17 18.07 -11.76
CA PRO A 221 6.89 17.35 -10.52
C PRO A 221 6.93 15.85 -10.75
N ILE A 222 7.75 15.14 -9.95
CA ILE A 222 7.97 13.69 -10.03
C ILE A 222 7.79 13.06 -8.66
N LEU A 223 7.66 11.73 -8.61
CA LEU A 223 7.63 10.97 -7.37
C LEU A 223 9.01 10.39 -7.04
N TYR A 224 9.60 10.84 -5.94
CA TYR A 224 10.88 10.33 -5.47
C TYR A 224 11.14 10.77 -4.03
N HIS A 225 11.57 9.86 -3.14
CA HIS A 225 11.73 10.18 -1.72
C HIS A 225 13.06 10.88 -1.39
N ASP A 226 14.20 10.30 -1.81
CA ASP A 226 15.52 10.74 -1.36
C ASP A 226 15.99 12.00 -2.08
N ASN A 227 16.89 12.76 -1.44
CA ASN A 227 17.45 13.96 -2.04
C ASN A 227 18.36 13.66 -3.24
N THR A 228 18.93 12.46 -3.28
CA THR A 228 19.92 12.09 -4.28
C THR A 228 19.58 10.77 -4.95
N LEU A 229 20.06 10.60 -6.16
CA LEU A 229 20.06 9.30 -6.84
C LEU A 229 20.98 8.32 -6.07
N ASN A 230 20.44 7.21 -5.60
CA ASN A 230 21.16 6.23 -4.81
C ASN A 230 20.64 4.80 -5.00
N LEU A 231 21.48 3.81 -4.67
CA LEU A 231 21.21 2.39 -4.91
C LEU A 231 20.11 1.79 -4.02
N ARG A 232 19.57 2.54 -3.06
CA ARG A 232 18.37 2.13 -2.32
C ARG A 232 17.14 2.19 -3.20
N LEU A 233 17.07 3.18 -4.09
CA LEU A 233 15.88 3.48 -4.89
C LEU A 233 16.02 3.16 -6.38
N ILE A 234 17.25 3.16 -6.91
CA ILE A 234 17.47 2.98 -8.34
C ILE A 234 18.47 1.87 -8.64
N ARG A 235 18.35 1.30 -9.81
CA ARG A 235 19.36 0.38 -10.36
C ARG A 235 20.66 1.13 -10.62
N LYS A 236 21.79 0.44 -10.49
CA LYS A 236 23.12 0.99 -10.74
C LYS A 236 23.22 1.50 -12.19
N ASN A 237 23.52 2.78 -12.36
CA ASN A 237 23.62 3.44 -13.67
C ASN A 237 24.77 4.47 -13.78
N GLY A 238 25.52 4.70 -12.72
CA GLY A 238 26.64 5.66 -12.68
C GLY A 238 26.26 7.11 -12.39
N LEU A 239 24.97 7.48 -12.38
CA LEU A 239 24.54 8.83 -12.01
C LEU A 239 24.58 9.02 -10.49
N LYS A 240 24.85 10.26 -10.06
CA LYS A 240 25.02 10.65 -8.65
C LYS A 240 24.50 12.08 -8.42
N GLY A 241 24.28 12.41 -7.16
CA GLY A 241 23.90 13.76 -6.74
C GLY A 241 22.40 14.00 -6.67
N PRO A 242 22.00 15.25 -6.47
CA PRO A 242 20.59 15.60 -6.33
C PRO A 242 19.78 15.22 -7.56
N ILE A 243 18.56 14.76 -7.35
CA ILE A 243 17.67 14.40 -8.45
C ILE A 243 17.26 15.65 -9.25
N GLU A 244 17.26 16.79 -8.60
CA GLU A 244 16.96 18.12 -9.16
C GLU A 244 18.03 18.63 -10.17
N ASP A 245 19.19 17.98 -10.24
CA ASP A 245 20.23 18.30 -11.22
C ASP A 245 19.93 17.74 -12.62
N TYR A 246 18.94 16.83 -12.73
CA TYR A 246 18.60 16.13 -13.96
C TYR A 246 17.25 16.56 -14.53
N THR A 247 17.18 16.70 -15.86
CA THR A 247 15.89 16.90 -16.54
C THR A 247 15.06 15.62 -16.52
N TYR A 248 13.75 15.76 -16.68
CA TYR A 248 12.85 14.60 -16.73
C TYR A 248 13.24 13.62 -17.85
N GLN A 249 13.64 14.15 -19.01
CA GLN A 249 14.12 13.34 -20.13
C GLN A 249 15.37 12.51 -19.76
N GLN A 250 16.33 13.11 -19.05
CA GLN A 250 17.52 12.40 -18.59
C GLN A 250 17.14 11.28 -17.60
N LEU A 251 16.26 11.55 -16.64
CA LEU A 251 15.81 10.55 -15.67
C LEU A 251 15.09 9.38 -16.37
N THR A 252 14.15 9.64 -17.24
CA THR A 252 13.39 8.58 -17.93
C THR A 252 14.24 7.75 -18.89
N THR A 253 15.30 8.32 -19.45
CA THR A 253 16.22 7.60 -20.35
C THR A 253 17.24 6.77 -19.59
N LEU A 254 17.85 7.32 -18.54
CA LEU A 254 19.05 6.77 -17.91
C LEU A 254 18.79 6.08 -16.57
N VAL A 255 17.65 6.35 -15.93
CA VAL A 255 17.34 5.82 -14.58
C VAL A 255 16.18 4.84 -14.63
N ARG A 256 16.30 3.79 -13.84
CA ARG A 256 15.18 2.89 -13.49
C ARG A 256 15.15 2.73 -12.00
N LEU A 257 13.94 2.73 -11.43
CA LEU A 257 13.73 2.35 -10.04
C LEU A 257 14.25 0.93 -9.81
N ILE A 258 14.43 0.54 -8.56
CA ILE A 258 15.12 -0.71 -8.21
C ILE A 258 14.48 -1.96 -8.84
N ASN A 259 13.16 -2.00 -8.99
CA ASN A 259 12.44 -3.10 -9.63
C ASN A 259 12.30 -2.94 -11.16
N GLY A 260 12.79 -1.83 -11.74
CA GLY A 260 12.85 -1.62 -13.18
C GLY A 260 11.86 -0.61 -13.74
N GLU A 261 10.97 -0.07 -12.92
CA GLU A 261 9.99 0.94 -13.33
C GLU A 261 10.68 2.28 -13.64
N GLN A 262 9.99 3.14 -14.35
CA GLN A 262 10.41 4.54 -14.52
C GLN A 262 10.02 5.36 -13.30
N ILE A 263 10.75 6.45 -13.04
CA ILE A 263 10.34 7.49 -12.09
C ILE A 263 9.12 8.18 -12.70
N PRO A 264 7.92 8.13 -12.06
CA PRO A 264 6.73 8.71 -12.65
C PRO A 264 6.63 10.21 -12.38
N THR A 265 5.86 10.91 -13.21
CA THR A 265 5.42 12.26 -12.90
C THR A 265 4.31 12.22 -11.85
N LEU A 266 4.13 13.35 -11.14
CA LEU A 266 2.96 13.52 -10.26
C LEU A 266 1.65 13.43 -11.06
N GLU A 267 1.65 13.90 -12.31
CA GLU A 267 0.50 13.83 -13.19
C GLU A 267 0.11 12.38 -13.49
N ASP A 268 1.07 11.52 -13.89
CA ASP A 268 0.84 10.11 -14.14
C ASP A 268 0.35 9.36 -12.88
N ALA A 269 0.90 9.72 -11.72
CA ALA A 269 0.49 9.14 -10.44
C ALA A 269 -0.96 9.46 -10.10
N LEU A 270 -1.37 10.73 -10.19
CA LEU A 270 -2.75 11.15 -9.92
C LEU A 270 -3.74 10.57 -10.94
N GLU A 271 -3.35 10.48 -12.21
CA GLU A 271 -4.14 9.80 -13.24
C GLU A 271 -4.31 8.31 -12.89
N THR A 272 -3.23 7.63 -12.48
CA THR A 272 -3.27 6.22 -12.07
C THR A 272 -4.21 6.01 -10.88
N VAL A 273 -4.17 6.89 -9.87
CA VAL A 273 -5.10 6.83 -8.74
C VAL A 273 -6.55 6.89 -9.21
N ILE A 274 -6.88 7.84 -10.07
CA ILE A 274 -8.26 8.09 -10.52
C ILE A 274 -8.74 6.95 -11.41
N SER A 275 -7.93 6.57 -12.39
CA SER A 275 -8.37 5.67 -13.46
C SER A 275 -8.20 4.20 -13.13
N ASN A 276 -7.25 3.83 -12.27
CA ASN A 276 -6.90 2.43 -12.06
C ASN A 276 -7.22 1.89 -10.65
N THR A 277 -7.55 2.74 -9.67
CA THR A 277 -7.70 2.28 -8.28
C THR A 277 -9.04 2.69 -7.67
N ASN A 278 -9.35 2.12 -6.50
CA ASN A 278 -10.48 2.54 -5.66
C ASN A 278 -10.04 3.41 -4.46
N LEU A 279 -8.82 3.94 -4.48
CA LEU A 279 -8.31 4.81 -3.42
C LEU A 279 -9.17 6.07 -3.28
N THR A 280 -9.33 6.53 -2.05
CA THR A 280 -10.18 7.68 -1.70
C THR A 280 -9.40 8.87 -1.15
N PHE A 281 -8.10 8.71 -0.94
CA PHE A 281 -7.25 9.75 -0.37
C PHE A 281 -5.84 9.71 -0.97
N VAL A 282 -5.28 10.89 -1.27
CA VAL A 282 -3.88 11.09 -1.66
C VAL A 282 -3.28 12.24 -0.86
N TRP A 283 -2.20 11.94 -0.17
CA TRP A 283 -1.36 12.91 0.52
C TRP A 283 -0.11 13.17 -0.31
N LEU A 284 0.04 14.41 -0.78
CA LEU A 284 1.20 14.87 -1.52
C LEU A 284 2.22 15.42 -0.52
N ASP A 285 3.20 14.61 -0.12
CA ASP A 285 4.28 15.06 0.76
C ASP A 285 5.28 15.91 -0.05
N THR A 286 5.33 17.20 0.24
CA THR A 286 6.18 18.15 -0.48
C THR A 286 7.58 18.20 0.13
N LYS A 287 8.38 17.15 -0.14
CA LYS A 287 9.75 16.99 0.40
C LYS A 287 10.72 18.09 -0.04
N TYR A 288 10.51 18.65 -1.21
CA TYR A 288 11.37 19.66 -1.77
C TYR A 288 10.58 20.95 -2.00
N ILE A 289 11.20 22.07 -1.59
CA ILE A 289 10.61 23.40 -1.75
C ILE A 289 10.87 23.87 -3.18
N GLY A 290 10.04 23.40 -4.07
CA GLY A 290 9.94 23.86 -5.44
C GLY A 290 8.77 24.80 -5.63
N PRO A 291 8.43 25.11 -6.88
CA PRO A 291 7.27 25.96 -7.19
C PRO A 291 5.96 25.24 -6.77
N MET A 292 5.46 25.57 -5.57
CA MET A 292 4.25 24.98 -5.00
C MET A 292 3.01 25.16 -5.90
N ASP A 293 2.99 26.19 -6.73
CA ASP A 293 1.96 26.47 -7.73
C ASP A 293 1.77 25.31 -8.72
N LYS A 294 2.85 24.66 -9.15
CA LYS A 294 2.75 23.49 -10.06
C LYS A 294 2.05 22.31 -9.40
N VAL A 295 2.33 22.04 -8.13
CA VAL A 295 1.63 20.99 -7.38
C VAL A 295 0.16 21.36 -7.17
N GLN A 296 -0.10 22.64 -6.85
CA GLN A 296 -1.45 23.17 -6.70
C GLN A 296 -2.28 23.01 -7.99
N VAL A 297 -1.73 23.36 -9.13
CA VAL A 297 -2.40 23.22 -10.44
C VAL A 297 -2.78 21.78 -10.71
N LEU A 298 -1.87 20.83 -10.46
CA LEU A 298 -2.15 19.41 -10.62
C LEU A 298 -3.19 18.92 -9.60
N GLN A 299 -3.07 19.32 -8.33
CA GLN A 299 -4.06 19.00 -7.31
C GLN A 299 -5.46 19.45 -7.74
N GLN A 300 -5.63 20.68 -8.17
CA GLN A 300 -6.91 21.24 -8.59
C GLN A 300 -7.46 20.54 -9.83
N LYS A 301 -6.62 20.32 -10.86
CA LYS A 301 -6.97 19.57 -12.07
C LYS A 301 -7.53 18.20 -11.74
N PHE A 302 -6.83 17.43 -10.93
CA PHE A 302 -7.22 16.04 -10.63
C PHE A 302 -8.36 15.94 -9.62
N ARG A 303 -8.52 16.90 -8.71
CA ARG A 303 -9.74 17.01 -7.89
C ARG A 303 -10.98 17.29 -8.73
N GLN A 304 -10.89 18.20 -9.70
CA GLN A 304 -11.98 18.47 -10.63
C GLN A 304 -12.30 17.23 -11.48
N ARG A 305 -11.28 16.54 -12.01
CA ARG A 305 -11.46 15.31 -12.78
C ARG A 305 -12.11 14.21 -11.93
N ALA A 306 -11.69 14.01 -10.69
CA ALA A 306 -12.32 13.05 -9.78
C ALA A 306 -13.81 13.37 -9.56
N ALA A 307 -14.16 14.64 -9.34
CA ALA A 307 -15.53 15.09 -9.18
C ALA A 307 -16.38 14.84 -10.44
N GLN A 308 -15.86 15.11 -11.63
CA GLN A 308 -16.53 14.83 -12.90
C GLN A 308 -16.82 13.33 -13.10
N LEU A 309 -15.96 12.46 -12.58
CA LEU A 309 -16.13 11.00 -12.61
C LEU A 309 -16.95 10.46 -11.43
N GLY A 310 -17.51 11.33 -10.59
CA GLY A 310 -18.26 10.93 -9.38
C GLY A 310 -17.43 10.23 -8.32
N ARG A 311 -16.07 10.35 -8.38
CA ARG A 311 -15.14 9.74 -7.44
C ARG A 311 -15.04 10.57 -6.15
N LYS A 312 -15.29 9.93 -5.01
CA LYS A 312 -15.03 10.53 -3.68
C LYS A 312 -13.53 10.43 -3.36
N LEU A 313 -12.71 11.25 -4.02
CA LEU A 313 -11.27 11.30 -3.84
C LEU A 313 -10.86 12.64 -3.25
N GLN A 314 -10.13 12.60 -2.14
CA GLN A 314 -9.44 13.75 -1.56
C GLN A 314 -7.98 13.74 -1.98
N ILE A 315 -7.48 14.86 -2.48
CA ILE A 315 -6.06 15.09 -2.80
C ILE A 315 -5.63 16.30 -1.98
N VAL A 316 -4.66 16.11 -1.07
CA VAL A 316 -4.20 17.18 -0.16
C VAL A 316 -2.71 17.40 -0.30
N ILE A 317 -2.27 18.66 -0.19
CA ILE A 317 -0.84 19.02 -0.13
C ILE A 317 -0.41 18.91 1.32
N GLY A 318 0.57 18.06 1.61
CA GLY A 318 1.24 17.94 2.89
C GLY A 318 2.25 19.07 3.12
N LEU A 319 2.26 19.62 4.32
CA LEU A 319 3.18 20.67 4.74
C LEU A 319 4.03 20.14 5.91
N PRO A 320 5.16 19.44 5.61
CA PRO A 320 5.97 18.76 6.63
C PRO A 320 6.95 19.70 7.36
N THR A 321 7.24 20.88 6.81
CA THR A 321 8.24 21.81 7.33
C THR A 321 7.75 23.25 7.31
N GLN A 322 8.42 24.13 8.07
CA GLN A 322 8.12 25.56 8.01
C GLN A 322 8.31 26.14 6.61
N ASP A 323 9.34 25.68 5.89
CA ASP A 323 9.60 26.14 4.53
C ASP A 323 8.46 25.75 3.56
N ALA A 324 7.88 24.56 3.71
CA ALA A 324 6.69 24.17 2.95
C ALA A 324 5.46 25.03 3.31
N VAL A 325 5.32 25.39 4.58
CA VAL A 325 4.29 26.34 5.05
C VAL A 325 4.49 27.73 4.41
N ASP A 326 5.71 28.21 4.35
CA ASP A 326 6.03 29.53 3.79
C ASP A 326 5.82 29.53 2.27
N SER A 327 6.19 28.44 1.58
CA SER A 327 5.90 28.24 0.15
C SER A 327 4.39 28.21 -0.14
N TYR A 328 3.61 27.53 0.73
CA TYR A 328 2.15 27.55 0.62
C TYR A 328 1.56 28.94 0.85
N LYS A 329 2.07 29.69 1.86
CA LYS A 329 1.62 31.06 2.15
C LYS A 329 1.93 32.01 0.99
N ALA A 330 2.99 31.78 0.23
CA ALA A 330 3.39 32.57 -0.93
C ALA A 330 2.53 32.36 -2.18
N LEU A 331 1.68 31.33 -2.21
CA LEU A 331 0.74 31.12 -3.31
C LEU A 331 -0.17 32.35 -3.48
N ALA A 332 -0.35 32.80 -4.72
CA ALA A 332 -1.19 33.96 -5.05
C ALA A 332 -2.68 33.69 -4.72
N ASP A 333 -3.17 32.50 -5.00
CA ASP A 333 -4.52 32.04 -4.63
C ASP A 333 -4.44 30.72 -3.89
N LYS A 334 -5.01 30.65 -2.70
CA LYS A 334 -5.10 29.47 -1.85
C LYS A 334 -6.51 28.86 -1.84
N SER A 335 -7.44 29.47 -2.55
CA SER A 335 -8.81 28.95 -2.67
C SER A 335 -8.78 27.55 -3.30
N ASN A 336 -9.64 26.65 -2.82
CA ASN A 336 -9.72 25.27 -3.32
C ASN A 336 -8.40 24.45 -3.24
N THR A 337 -7.48 24.81 -2.34
CA THR A 337 -6.22 24.12 -2.11
C THR A 337 -6.24 23.44 -0.74
N PRO A 338 -6.87 22.25 -0.61
CA PRO A 338 -6.83 21.52 0.66
C PRO A 338 -5.42 21.12 1.02
N ILE A 339 -5.08 21.36 2.29
CA ILE A 339 -3.78 21.06 2.86
C ILE A 339 -3.90 20.17 4.10
N LEU A 340 -2.82 19.48 4.38
CA LEU A 340 -2.55 18.72 5.59
C LEU A 340 -1.31 19.32 6.26
N CYS A 341 -1.38 19.60 7.55
CA CYS A 341 -0.25 20.15 8.32
C CYS A 341 0.33 19.05 9.23
N GLU A 342 1.65 18.87 9.16
CA GLU A 342 2.39 17.91 9.99
C GLU A 342 3.04 18.55 11.20
N LEU A 343 2.98 19.89 11.29
CA LEU A 343 3.54 20.65 12.40
C LEU A 343 2.56 20.70 13.58
N ASP A 344 2.76 21.62 14.50
CA ASP A 344 1.92 21.71 15.69
C ASP A 344 0.48 22.21 15.42
N THR A 345 -0.34 22.15 16.44
CA THR A 345 -1.76 22.54 16.34
C THR A 345 -1.95 24.03 16.13
N ALA A 346 -1.01 24.89 16.61
CA ALA A 346 -1.08 26.35 16.41
C ALA A 346 -0.85 26.71 14.94
N ILE A 347 0.15 26.11 14.31
CA ILE A 347 0.42 26.28 12.88
C ILE A 347 -0.76 25.73 12.05
N THR A 348 -1.26 24.55 12.40
CA THR A 348 -2.44 23.94 11.75
C THR A 348 -3.64 24.90 11.74
N ARG A 349 -3.92 25.55 12.89
CA ARG A 349 -5.00 26.54 13.01
C ARG A 349 -4.74 27.78 12.18
N SER A 350 -3.52 28.33 12.24
CA SER A 350 -3.13 29.55 11.49
C SER A 350 -3.29 29.38 9.99
N LEU A 351 -3.10 28.16 9.48
CA LEU A 351 -3.27 27.81 8.07
C LEU A 351 -4.72 27.47 7.70
N SER A 352 -5.61 27.39 8.68
CA SER A 352 -6.95 26.84 8.49
C SER A 352 -6.95 25.44 7.86
N ALA A 353 -5.88 24.66 8.06
CA ALA A 353 -5.74 23.32 7.53
C ALA A 353 -6.86 22.42 8.08
N LYS A 354 -7.49 21.64 7.21
CA LYS A 354 -8.57 20.74 7.59
C LYS A 354 -8.08 19.40 8.15
N ILE A 355 -6.80 19.12 7.95
CA ILE A 355 -6.18 17.88 8.41
C ILE A 355 -4.92 18.24 9.20
N TRP A 356 -4.80 17.65 10.39
CA TRP A 356 -3.61 17.67 11.21
C TRP A 356 -3.02 16.26 11.26
N ALA A 357 -1.71 16.12 11.08
CA ALA A 357 -1.03 14.84 11.07
C ALA A 357 0.25 14.88 11.91
N PRO A 358 0.16 14.66 13.23
CA PRO A 358 1.33 14.59 14.11
C PRO A 358 2.11 13.28 13.94
N ARG A 359 3.37 13.30 14.37
CA ARG A 359 4.21 12.09 14.46
C ARG A 359 3.74 11.20 15.61
N TRP A 360 3.69 9.89 15.39
CA TRP A 360 3.31 8.91 16.42
C TRP A 360 4.24 8.92 17.64
N THR A 361 5.51 9.29 17.46
CA THR A 361 6.51 9.38 18.54
C THR A 361 6.18 10.43 19.63
N LEU A 362 5.21 11.28 19.36
CA LEU A 362 4.66 12.23 20.37
C LEU A 362 3.57 11.57 21.25
N GLY A 363 3.31 10.29 21.07
CA GLY A 363 2.26 9.55 21.77
C GLY A 363 0.85 9.83 21.25
N PRO A 364 -0.20 9.31 21.91
CA PRO A 364 -1.58 9.44 21.46
C PRO A 364 -2.14 10.86 21.46
N GLN A 365 -1.52 11.81 22.14
CA GLN A 365 -1.89 13.24 22.21
C GLN A 365 -3.41 13.46 22.34
N THR A 366 -4.04 12.72 23.25
CA THR A 366 -5.50 12.58 23.33
C THR A 366 -6.22 13.92 23.39
N ASN A 367 -5.71 14.87 24.18
CA ASN A 367 -6.33 16.19 24.36
C ASN A 367 -6.26 17.02 23.07
N GLU A 368 -5.10 17.04 22.40
CA GLU A 368 -4.88 17.76 21.15
C GLU A 368 -5.72 17.15 20.02
N VAL A 369 -5.77 15.82 19.93
CA VAL A 369 -6.59 15.09 18.96
C VAL A 369 -8.07 15.41 19.16
N GLN A 370 -8.56 15.37 20.40
CA GLN A 370 -9.95 15.72 20.72
C GLN A 370 -10.27 17.18 20.38
N ALA A 371 -9.38 18.12 20.73
CA ALA A 371 -9.55 19.54 20.42
C ALA A 371 -9.61 19.77 18.90
N MET A 372 -8.70 19.17 18.12
CA MET A 372 -8.71 19.29 16.66
C MET A 372 -9.98 18.69 16.03
N LYS A 373 -10.43 17.55 16.53
CA LYS A 373 -11.68 16.93 16.07
C LYS A 373 -12.91 17.76 16.42
N ALA A 374 -12.94 18.36 17.61
CA ALA A 374 -14.01 19.28 18.01
C ALA A 374 -14.10 20.54 17.13
N GLU A 375 -12.97 20.97 16.56
CA GLU A 375 -12.91 22.03 15.56
C GLU A 375 -13.32 21.57 14.14
N GLY A 376 -13.77 20.32 13.98
CA GLY A 376 -14.16 19.75 12.69
C GLY A 376 -12.98 19.36 11.79
N ARG A 377 -11.80 19.13 12.36
CA ARG A 377 -10.61 18.68 11.63
C ARG A 377 -10.51 17.16 11.63
N THR A 378 -9.93 16.62 10.59
CA THR A 378 -9.49 15.23 10.54
C THR A 378 -8.08 15.13 11.13
N VAL A 379 -7.80 14.06 11.89
CA VAL A 379 -6.49 13.84 12.48
C VAL A 379 -5.95 12.48 12.08
N PHE A 380 -4.78 12.49 11.40
CA PHE A 380 -4.03 11.28 11.08
C PHE A 380 -2.77 11.21 11.94
N VAL A 381 -2.11 10.07 11.96
CA VAL A 381 -0.81 9.88 12.62
C VAL A 381 0.16 9.17 11.67
N TRP A 382 1.47 9.49 11.74
CA TRP A 382 2.51 8.98 10.85
C TRP A 382 3.90 8.87 11.50
N THR A 383 4.87 8.11 10.98
CA THR A 383 4.67 6.87 10.25
C THR A 383 4.70 5.76 11.26
N LEU A 384 3.60 5.08 11.47
CA LEU A 384 3.42 4.11 12.55
C LEU A 384 3.46 2.69 11.99
N ASP A 385 4.51 1.94 12.32
CA ASP A 385 4.80 0.63 11.76
C ASP A 385 4.74 -0.50 12.80
N GLU A 386 4.89 -0.17 14.07
CA GLU A 386 4.96 -1.15 15.15
C GLU A 386 3.57 -1.72 15.47
N PRO A 387 3.33 -3.04 15.33
CA PRO A 387 2.00 -3.64 15.48
C PRO A 387 1.32 -3.33 16.81
N LYS A 388 2.08 -3.34 17.91
CA LYS A 388 1.55 -3.02 19.25
C LYS A 388 1.01 -1.60 19.32
N PHE A 389 1.72 -0.63 18.76
CA PHE A 389 1.27 0.76 18.75
C PHE A 389 0.16 1.00 17.72
N ILE A 390 0.15 0.27 16.58
CA ILE A 390 -0.98 0.32 15.64
C ILE A 390 -2.26 -0.10 16.35
N ASP A 391 -2.25 -1.21 17.09
CA ASP A 391 -3.39 -1.68 17.88
C ASP A 391 -3.82 -0.65 18.93
N GLU A 392 -2.87 -0.11 19.69
CA GLU A 392 -3.15 0.93 20.71
C GLU A 392 -3.78 2.18 20.08
N PHE A 393 -3.21 2.69 18.99
CA PHE A 393 -3.70 3.92 18.35
C PHE A 393 -5.07 3.74 17.69
N ILE A 394 -5.36 2.56 17.13
CA ILE A 394 -6.70 2.24 16.60
C ILE A 394 -7.75 2.17 17.74
N ASN A 395 -7.39 1.58 18.86
CA ASN A 395 -8.34 1.34 19.95
C ASN A 395 -8.46 2.50 20.94
N GLN A 396 -7.40 3.27 21.15
CA GLN A 396 -7.32 4.31 22.20
C GLN A 396 -7.01 5.71 21.67
N GLY A 397 -6.29 5.82 20.54
CA GLY A 397 -5.73 7.09 20.05
C GLY A 397 -6.73 8.06 19.44
N GLN A 398 -7.95 7.64 19.14
CA GLN A 398 -9.02 8.45 18.55
C GLN A 398 -8.70 9.12 17.21
N PHE A 399 -7.64 8.71 16.55
CA PHE A 399 -7.27 9.19 15.22
C PHE A 399 -8.29 8.76 14.15
N ASN A 400 -8.38 9.53 13.07
CA ASN A 400 -9.20 9.19 11.91
C ASN A 400 -8.48 8.29 10.90
N GLY A 401 -7.18 8.04 11.08
CA GLY A 401 -6.39 7.17 10.23
C GLY A 401 -4.92 7.12 10.63
N ILE A 402 -4.24 6.13 10.07
CA ILE A 402 -2.81 5.86 10.28
C ILE A 402 -2.11 5.79 8.92
N LEU A 403 -0.99 6.52 8.79
CA LEU A 403 -0.01 6.34 7.71
C LEU A 403 1.06 5.35 8.17
N SER A 404 1.27 4.27 7.40
CA SER A 404 2.20 3.19 7.73
C SER A 404 2.90 2.65 6.49
N ASN A 405 4.13 2.15 6.67
CA ASN A 405 4.80 1.30 5.68
C ASN A 405 4.14 -0.09 5.56
N TYR A 406 3.35 -0.46 6.57
CA TYR A 406 2.70 -1.78 6.67
C TYR A 406 1.19 -1.64 6.72
N SER A 407 0.60 -1.07 5.67
CA SER A 407 -0.85 -0.93 5.54
C SER A 407 -1.62 -2.25 5.73
N PRO A 408 -1.11 -3.46 5.40
CA PRO A 408 -1.77 -4.72 5.75
C PRO A 408 -1.96 -4.92 7.25
N THR A 409 -0.98 -4.51 8.07
CA THR A 409 -1.08 -4.58 9.54
C THR A 409 -2.15 -3.62 10.07
N VAL A 410 -2.17 -2.39 9.56
CA VAL A 410 -3.22 -1.42 9.91
C VAL A 410 -4.60 -1.94 9.50
N ALA A 411 -4.72 -2.54 8.32
CA ALA A 411 -5.95 -3.14 7.82
C ALA A 411 -6.41 -4.30 8.73
N TYR A 412 -5.50 -5.17 9.14
CA TYR A 412 -5.81 -6.24 10.08
C TYR A 412 -6.42 -5.70 11.37
N TYR A 413 -5.73 -4.82 12.09
CA TYR A 413 -6.21 -4.30 13.38
C TYR A 413 -7.50 -3.48 13.24
N HIS A 414 -7.63 -2.69 12.17
CA HIS A 414 -8.86 -1.94 11.93
C HIS A 414 -10.05 -2.86 11.65
N TYR A 415 -9.92 -3.80 10.70
CA TYR A 415 -11.04 -4.65 10.30
C TYR A 415 -11.40 -5.70 11.34
N THR A 416 -10.44 -6.12 12.18
CA THR A 416 -10.69 -7.07 13.27
C THR A 416 -11.06 -6.41 14.60
N LYS A 417 -11.09 -5.07 14.69
CA LYS A 417 -11.57 -4.37 15.88
C LYS A 417 -12.98 -4.83 16.22
N GLN A 418 -13.22 -5.15 17.50
CA GLN A 418 -14.56 -5.40 18.01
C GLN A 418 -15.24 -4.07 18.33
N LEU A 419 -16.49 -3.93 17.91
CA LEU A 419 -17.33 -2.77 18.23
C LEU A 419 -17.90 -2.88 19.62
#